data_9cbe98af3b64683b1e6d1ab31a53187d
#
_entry.id   9cbe98af3b64683b1e6d1ab31a53187d
#
_cell.length_a   1.000
_cell.length_b   1.000
_cell.length_c   1.000
_cell.angle_alpha   90.00
_cell.angle_beta   90.00
_cell.angle_gamma   90.00
#
_symmetry.space_group_name_H-M   'P 1'
#
loop_
_entity.id
_entity.type
_entity.pdbx_description
1 polymer ?
#
loop_
_entity_poly.entity_id
_entity_poly.type
_entity_poly.pdbx_seq_one_letter_code
_entity_poly.pdbx_strand_id
1 'polypeptide(L)'
;MNQYMVEIFLPHTLTQEFMSLIPAQRAVVNRLVHDGTIRSYTLALNRSRLWVVLTAKDQEEVNKILDEFPIMPYSESELHELMFHDMASHELPRLSLN
;
A
#
# COMPACT_ATOMS: atom_id res chain seq x y z
N MET A 1 -16.36 6.29 -5.78
CA MET A 1 -15.15 5.50 -5.57
C MET A 1 -15.22 4.78 -4.26
N ASN A 2 -14.73 3.57 -4.22
CA ASN A 2 -14.75 2.75 -3.02
C ASN A 2 -13.35 2.67 -2.44
N GLN A 3 -13.28 2.28 -1.17
CA GLN A 3 -12.00 2.10 -0.51
C GLN A 3 -11.78 0.63 -0.19
N TYR A 4 -10.55 0.20 -0.35
CA TYR A 4 -10.16 -1.19 -0.16
C TYR A 4 -8.88 -1.24 0.65
N MET A 5 -8.80 -2.23 1.54
CA MET A 5 -7.54 -2.55 2.20
C MET A 5 -6.99 -3.83 1.57
N VAL A 6 -5.73 -3.76 1.17
CA VAL A 6 -5.03 -4.94 0.66
C VAL A 6 -3.99 -5.32 1.68
N GLU A 7 -4.08 -6.56 2.13
CA GLU A 7 -3.08 -7.13 3.03
C GLU A 7 -2.14 -7.96 2.17
N ILE A 8 -0.87 -7.59 2.14
CA ILE A 8 0.11 -8.26 1.29
C ILE A 8 1.03 -9.07 2.18
N PHE A 9 1.11 -10.37 1.90
CA PHE A 9 1.94 -11.31 2.66
C PHE A 9 3.26 -11.45 1.94
N LEU A 10 4.32 -10.92 2.56
CA LEU A 10 5.65 -10.91 1.95
C LEU A 10 6.32 -12.27 2.12
N PRO A 11 7.28 -12.60 1.25
CA PRO A 11 7.95 -13.89 1.36
C PRO A 11 8.72 -13.99 2.67
N HIS A 12 8.79 -15.21 3.22
CA HIS A 12 9.51 -15.45 4.47
C HIS A 12 10.98 -15.11 4.36
N THR A 13 11.58 -15.44 3.22
CA THR A 13 12.98 -15.13 2.98
C THR A 13 13.07 -13.97 2.02
N LEU A 14 13.70 -12.88 2.47
CA LEU A 14 13.91 -11.71 1.63
C LEU A 14 15.20 -11.92 0.86
N THR A 15 15.08 -12.54 -0.31
CA THR A 15 16.23 -12.83 -1.16
C THR A 15 16.80 -11.55 -1.74
N GLN A 16 18.02 -11.63 -2.25
CA GLN A 16 18.62 -10.50 -2.93
C GLN A 16 17.78 -10.08 -4.16
N GLU A 17 17.24 -11.07 -4.85
CA GLU A 17 16.38 -10.79 -5.99
C GLU A 17 15.17 -9.98 -5.57
N PHE A 18 14.48 -10.38 -4.49
CA PHE A 18 13.33 -9.65 -3.98
C PHE A 18 13.75 -8.24 -3.55
N MET A 19 14.84 -8.14 -2.82
CA MET A 19 15.30 -6.84 -2.30
C MET A 19 15.65 -5.89 -3.44
N SER A 20 16.11 -6.41 -4.58
CA SER A 20 16.45 -5.56 -5.72
C SER A 20 15.23 -4.89 -6.34
N LEU A 21 14.02 -5.36 -6.01
CA LEU A 21 12.79 -4.76 -6.51
C LEU A 21 12.32 -3.57 -5.67
N ILE A 22 12.89 -3.38 -4.50
CA ILE A 22 12.39 -2.36 -3.56
C ILE A 22 12.43 -0.96 -4.13
N PRO A 23 13.50 -0.50 -4.81
CA PRO A 23 13.48 0.84 -5.38
C PRO A 23 12.35 1.05 -6.39
N ALA A 24 12.09 0.08 -7.27
CA ALA A 24 10.99 0.19 -8.22
C ALA A 24 9.64 0.16 -7.52
N GLN A 25 9.49 -0.69 -6.50
CA GLN A 25 8.28 -0.73 -5.69
C GLN A 25 8.02 0.63 -5.06
N ARG A 26 9.06 1.24 -4.48
CA ARG A 26 8.92 2.55 -3.85
C ARG A 26 8.49 3.61 -4.84
N ALA A 27 9.02 3.56 -6.07
CA ALA A 27 8.65 4.53 -7.09
C ALA A 27 7.17 4.43 -7.45
N VAL A 28 6.66 3.21 -7.60
CA VAL A 28 5.24 3.00 -7.90
C VAL A 28 4.37 3.50 -6.74
N VAL A 29 4.73 3.15 -5.51
CA VAL A 29 3.95 3.57 -4.33
C VAL A 29 3.95 5.09 -4.22
N ASN A 30 5.10 5.73 -4.39
CA ASN A 30 5.17 7.19 -4.27
C ASN A 30 4.27 7.87 -5.30
N ARG A 31 4.24 7.37 -6.52
CA ARG A 31 3.38 7.93 -7.57
C ARG A 31 1.91 7.78 -7.19
N LEU A 32 1.53 6.61 -6.70
CA LEU A 32 0.14 6.34 -6.35
C LEU A 32 -0.30 7.08 -5.10
N VAL A 33 0.61 7.31 -4.16
CA VAL A 33 0.31 8.16 -3.00
C VAL A 33 0.12 9.59 -3.46
N HIS A 34 0.99 10.05 -4.34
CA HIS A 34 0.93 11.43 -4.82
C HIS A 34 -0.38 11.72 -5.56
N ASP A 35 -0.87 10.78 -6.35
CA ASP A 35 -2.10 10.99 -7.11
C ASP A 35 -3.37 10.64 -6.33
N GLY A 36 -3.23 10.21 -5.08
CA GLY A 36 -4.37 9.93 -4.20
C GLY A 36 -4.93 8.54 -4.30
N THR A 37 -4.38 7.69 -5.15
CA THR A 37 -4.86 6.31 -5.28
C THR A 37 -4.57 5.51 -4.01
N ILE A 38 -3.33 5.62 -3.49
CA ILE A 38 -2.98 5.02 -2.21
C ILE A 38 -3.21 6.03 -1.11
N ARG A 39 -4.02 5.65 -0.14
CA ARG A 39 -4.36 6.50 1.00
C ARG A 39 -3.45 6.23 2.19
N SER A 40 -2.96 5.02 2.33
CA SER A 40 -2.00 4.68 3.37
C SER A 40 -1.21 3.44 2.95
N TYR A 41 0.01 3.34 3.46
CA TYR A 41 0.92 2.27 3.09
C TYR A 41 1.79 1.98 4.30
N THR A 42 1.62 0.78 4.87
CA THR A 42 2.19 0.46 6.18
C THR A 42 2.91 -0.89 6.13
N LEU A 43 4.14 -0.91 6.60
CA LEU A 43 4.94 -2.13 6.66
C LEU A 43 5.07 -2.58 8.11
N ALA A 44 4.83 -3.87 8.37
CA ALA A 44 5.02 -4.43 9.69
C ALA A 44 6.49 -4.40 10.08
N LEU A 45 6.75 -4.24 11.37
CA LEU A 45 8.13 -4.17 11.87
C LEU A 45 8.95 -5.39 11.49
N ASN A 46 8.33 -6.57 11.52
CA ASN A 46 9.03 -7.82 11.19
C ASN A 46 9.06 -8.08 9.68
N ARG A 47 8.58 -7.15 8.88
CA ARG A 47 8.62 -7.22 7.41
C ARG A 47 7.85 -8.40 6.83
N SER A 48 6.85 -8.90 7.57
CA SER A 48 6.04 -10.02 7.10
C SER A 48 4.84 -9.56 6.28
N ARG A 49 4.39 -8.32 6.47
CA ARG A 49 3.16 -7.83 5.85
C ARG A 49 3.22 -6.37 5.51
N LEU A 50 2.50 -6.04 4.43
CA LEU A 50 2.17 -4.67 4.08
C LEU A 50 0.66 -4.51 4.13
N TRP A 51 0.21 -3.36 4.59
CA TRP A 51 -1.21 -3.00 4.53
C TRP A 51 -1.33 -1.74 3.68
N VAL A 52 -2.15 -1.82 2.64
CA VAL A 52 -2.33 -0.72 1.70
C VAL A 52 -3.80 -0.38 1.62
N VAL A 53 -4.15 0.89 1.83
CA VAL A 53 -5.52 1.33 1.62
C VAL A 53 -5.56 2.08 0.30
N LEU A 54 -6.45 1.63 -0.59
CA LEU A 54 -6.56 2.13 -1.95
C LEU A 54 -7.95 2.70 -2.18
N THR A 55 -8.04 3.67 -3.08
CA THR A 55 -9.30 4.13 -3.63
C THR A 55 -9.41 3.62 -5.05
N ALA A 56 -10.51 2.95 -5.37
CA ALA A 56 -10.74 2.39 -6.70
C ALA A 56 -12.23 2.28 -6.93
N LYS A 57 -12.64 2.14 -8.18
CA LYS A 57 -14.06 2.05 -8.47
C LYS A 57 -14.60 0.66 -8.21
N ASP A 58 -13.77 -0.38 -8.32
CA ASP A 58 -14.16 -1.76 -8.07
C ASP A 58 -12.94 -2.63 -7.84
N GLN A 59 -13.18 -3.92 -7.56
CA GLN A 59 -12.09 -4.86 -7.28
C GLN A 59 -11.20 -5.08 -8.50
N GLU A 60 -11.77 -5.01 -9.68
CA GLU A 60 -10.98 -5.19 -10.89
C GLU A 60 -9.93 -4.10 -11.02
N GLU A 61 -10.32 -2.87 -10.70
CA GLU A 61 -9.35 -1.77 -10.73
C GLU A 61 -8.28 -1.95 -9.67
N VAL A 62 -8.64 -2.47 -8.48
CA VAL A 62 -7.64 -2.77 -7.46
C VAL A 62 -6.61 -3.75 -8.00
N ASN A 63 -7.08 -4.79 -8.68
CA ASN A 63 -6.15 -5.78 -9.24
C ASN A 63 -5.22 -5.17 -10.27
N LYS A 64 -5.73 -4.25 -11.09
CA LYS A 64 -4.89 -3.57 -12.07
C LYS A 64 -3.81 -2.73 -11.38
N ILE A 65 -4.17 -2.07 -10.28
CA ILE A 65 -3.21 -1.29 -9.51
C ILE A 65 -2.14 -2.20 -8.92
N LEU A 66 -2.55 -3.33 -8.34
CA LEU A 66 -1.60 -4.26 -7.75
C LEU A 66 -0.68 -4.89 -8.78
N ASP A 67 -1.15 -5.03 -10.01
CA ASP A 67 -0.31 -5.56 -11.08
C ASP A 67 0.89 -4.66 -11.38
N GLU A 68 0.84 -3.40 -10.97
CA GLU A 68 1.96 -2.49 -11.13
C GLU A 68 3.02 -2.66 -10.04
N PHE A 69 2.71 -3.39 -8.98
CA PHE A 69 3.64 -3.57 -7.86
C PHE A 69 4.69 -4.63 -8.22
N PRO A 70 5.97 -4.24 -8.33
CA PRO A 70 7.01 -5.23 -8.66
C PRO A 70 7.09 -6.41 -7.71
N ILE A 71 6.69 -6.23 -6.44
CA ILE A 71 6.79 -7.27 -5.44
C ILE A 71 5.64 -8.29 -5.49
N MET A 72 4.56 -8.00 -6.21
CA MET A 72 3.39 -8.88 -6.17
C MET A 72 3.64 -10.30 -6.68
N PRO A 73 4.46 -10.52 -7.73
CA PRO A 73 4.72 -11.90 -8.15
C PRO A 73 5.38 -12.77 -7.09
N TYR A 74 5.99 -12.15 -6.08
CA TYR A 74 6.67 -12.86 -5.00
C TYR A 74 5.82 -12.93 -3.73
N SER A 75 4.62 -12.38 -3.75
CA SER A 75 3.80 -12.18 -2.55
C SER A 75 2.40 -12.71 -2.78
N GLU A 76 1.64 -12.83 -1.69
CA GLU A 76 0.23 -13.14 -1.76
C GLU A 76 -0.54 -11.99 -1.16
N SER A 77 -1.82 -11.89 -1.46
CA SER A 77 -2.60 -10.78 -0.96
C SER A 77 -4.02 -11.20 -0.63
N GLU A 78 -4.64 -10.40 0.22
CA GLU A 78 -6.02 -10.55 0.62
C GLU A 78 -6.68 -9.19 0.53
N LEU A 79 -7.83 -9.13 -0.13
CA LEU A 79 -8.52 -7.88 -0.40
C LEU A 79 -9.73 -7.75 0.51
N HIS A 80 -9.88 -6.58 1.13
CA HIS A 80 -11.03 -6.26 1.97
C HIS A 80 -11.67 -4.98 1.47
N GLU A 81 -12.95 -5.05 1.13
CA GLU A 81 -13.69 -3.85 0.80
C GLU A 81 -14.08 -3.14 2.09
N LEU A 82 -13.80 -1.85 2.17
CA LEU A 82 -13.99 -1.10 3.42
C LEU A 82 -15.29 -0.31 3.36
N MET A 83 -15.98 -0.25 4.50
CA MET A 83 -17.09 0.66 4.65
C MET A 83 -16.58 2.09 4.67
N PHE A 84 -15.51 2.33 5.44
CA PHE A 84 -14.84 3.64 5.44
C PHE A 84 -13.42 3.48 5.97
N HIS A 85 -12.62 4.50 5.74
CA HIS A 85 -11.27 4.59 6.26
C HIS A 85 -11.02 6.03 6.64
N ASP A 86 -10.81 6.29 7.92
CA ASP A 86 -10.55 7.62 8.44
C ASP A 86 -9.06 7.78 8.71
N MET A 87 -8.56 8.96 8.42
CA MET A 87 -7.18 9.31 8.72
C MET A 87 -7.15 10.63 9.45
N ALA A 88 -6.29 10.73 10.44
CA ALA A 88 -6.14 11.97 11.15
C ALA A 88 -5.51 13.03 10.26
N SER A 89 -5.94 14.27 10.43
CA SER A 89 -5.32 15.39 9.76
C SER A 89 -4.00 15.70 10.44
N HIS A 90 -2.99 16.01 9.65
CA HIS A 90 -1.69 16.34 10.18
C HIS A 90 -1.44 17.83 10.28
N GLU A 91 -2.42 18.63 9.94
CA GLU A 91 -2.24 20.05 9.94
C GLU A 91 -2.29 20.65 11.32
N LEU A 92 -3.17 20.11 12.15
CA LEU A 92 -3.40 20.69 13.45
C LEU A 92 -2.23 20.61 14.40
N PRO A 93 -1.58 19.47 14.52
CA PRO A 93 -0.51 19.37 15.52
C PRO A 93 0.62 20.35 15.32
N ARG A 94 0.86 20.71 14.09
CA ARG A 94 1.95 21.62 13.80
C ARG A 94 1.81 22.97 14.42
N LEU A 95 0.60 23.32 14.66
CA LEU A 95 0.34 24.64 15.19
C LEU A 95 0.89 24.81 16.55
N SER A 96 0.99 23.77 17.20
CA SER A 96 1.53 23.86 18.50
C SER A 96 2.98 23.92 18.50
N LEU A 97 3.17 24.04 17.85
CA LEU A 97 4.21 24.01 17.91
C LEU A 97 4.97 24.83 18.19
N ASN A 98 4.54 24.87 18.21
CA ASN A 98 5.08 25.29 18.32
C ASN A 98 5.52 25.62 18.66
#